data_3b2887fdb019f1cdad7cd2e075de724e
#
_entry.id   3b2887fdb019f1cdad7cd2e075de724e
#
_cell.length_a   1.000
_cell.length_b   1.000
_cell.length_c   1.000
_cell.angle_alpha   90.00
_cell.angle_beta   90.00
_cell.angle_gamma   90.00
#
_symmetry.space_group_name_H-M   'P 1'
#
loop_
_entity.id
_entity.type
_entity.pdbx_description
1 polymer ?
#
loop_
_entity_poly.entity_id
_entity_poly.type
_entity_poly.pdbx_seq_one_letter_code
_entity_poly.pdbx_strand_id
1 'polypeptide(L)'
;MSNLKLMKVLGIETSCDETGVAIYDAVTRDIISEQLYSQASKHAEYGGVVPEIASRDHLKKLIPLIRLTVKEAGLNLRDIEGIAYTSGPGLRGPLLIGASTAKAIAMSLNKPSVGIHHMEAHLLINLLEDPAPSFPFLTLLISGGHCLLINAKSLGNYEIVGQTLDDAVGEAFDKVAKILDLGYPGGPKIEALAKNGDPNAFNLPRPMTTKKNHDFSFSGLKTAVFYEFKKINKINDVIKADLAASFQAAVADTLLMKVSSAMEKTGLNELVIGGGVASNKYIREKLVIGLEGRSIFFPPIHRCTDNGAMIAYAGSFYLKDVKQDMTLNIKPRWPLSDLNDG
;
A
#
# COMPACT_ATOMS: atom_id res chain seq x y z
N MET A 1 -32.63 9.21 6.09
CA MET A 1 -31.88 8.05 6.63
C MET A 1 -32.30 6.85 5.81
N SER A 2 -31.57 6.57 4.71
CA SER A 2 -31.86 5.47 3.79
C SER A 2 -31.43 4.15 4.43
N ASN A 3 -32.30 3.14 4.39
CA ASN A 3 -32.09 1.76 4.82
C ASN A 3 -30.68 1.25 4.42
N LEU A 4 -29.70 1.35 5.33
CA LEU A 4 -28.47 0.59 5.26
C LEU A 4 -28.88 -0.89 5.44
N LYS A 5 -29.11 -1.59 4.33
CA LYS A 5 -29.20 -3.04 4.34
C LYS A 5 -27.91 -3.55 5.00
N LEU A 6 -28.07 -4.43 5.96
CA LEU A 6 -27.01 -5.26 6.53
C LEU A 6 -26.11 -5.72 5.37
N MET A 7 -24.86 -5.24 5.30
CA MET A 7 -24.01 -5.60 4.18
C MET A 7 -22.66 -6.13 4.69
N LYS A 8 -22.51 -7.45 4.62
CA LYS A 8 -21.26 -8.14 4.85
C LYS A 8 -20.53 -8.29 3.52
N VAL A 9 -19.38 -7.66 3.41
CA VAL A 9 -18.55 -7.63 2.19
C VAL A 9 -17.35 -8.54 2.37
N LEU A 10 -17.18 -9.50 1.48
CA LEU A 10 -15.95 -10.28 1.34
C LEU A 10 -14.97 -9.55 0.44
N GLY A 11 -13.81 -9.17 0.97
CA GLY A 11 -12.72 -8.54 0.23
C GLY A 11 -11.63 -9.55 -0.12
N ILE A 12 -11.15 -9.49 -1.36
CA ILE A 12 -10.09 -10.35 -1.90
C ILE A 12 -8.99 -9.49 -2.50
N GLU A 13 -7.79 -9.56 -1.90
CA GLU A 13 -6.57 -8.91 -2.38
C GLU A 13 -5.61 -9.94 -2.94
N THR A 14 -5.18 -9.76 -4.20
CA THR A 14 -4.20 -10.62 -4.88
C THR A 14 -3.37 -9.85 -5.90
N SER A 15 -3.13 -8.55 -5.72
CA SER A 15 -2.48 -7.73 -6.77
C SER A 15 -1.00 -8.03 -7.00
N CYS A 16 -0.30 -8.53 -5.98
CA CYS A 16 1.16 -8.73 -6.03
C CYS A 16 1.57 -10.08 -5.42
N ASP A 17 2.13 -10.10 -4.23
CA ASP A 17 2.65 -11.31 -3.55
C ASP A 17 1.98 -11.57 -2.19
N GLU A 18 1.01 -10.77 -1.79
CA GLU A 18 0.12 -11.03 -0.66
C GLU A 18 -1.22 -11.58 -1.13
N THR A 19 -1.68 -12.66 -0.48
CA THR A 19 -3.06 -13.15 -0.61
C THR A 19 -3.83 -12.72 0.63
N GLY A 20 -4.66 -11.69 0.51
CA GLY A 20 -5.46 -11.14 1.60
C GLY A 20 -6.95 -11.45 1.42
N VAL A 21 -7.61 -11.85 2.49
CA VAL A 21 -9.06 -12.06 2.52
C VAL A 21 -9.62 -11.49 3.82
N ALA A 22 -10.70 -10.71 3.75
CA ALA A 22 -11.37 -10.20 4.94
C ALA A 22 -12.88 -10.10 4.74
N ILE A 23 -13.60 -10.05 5.85
CA ILE A 23 -15.04 -9.75 5.88
C ILE A 23 -15.25 -8.46 6.67
N TYR A 24 -15.83 -7.48 6.01
CA TYR A 24 -16.23 -6.20 6.58
C TYR A 24 -17.74 -6.16 6.77
N ASP A 25 -18.20 -5.68 7.94
CA ASP A 25 -19.61 -5.40 8.23
C ASP A 25 -19.85 -3.88 8.15
N ALA A 26 -20.62 -3.46 7.16
CA ALA A 26 -20.90 -2.04 6.96
C ALA A 26 -21.88 -1.44 7.99
N VAL A 27 -22.53 -2.27 8.81
CA VAL A 27 -23.43 -1.82 9.87
C VAL A 27 -22.67 -1.49 11.13
N THR A 28 -21.84 -2.42 11.61
CA THR A 28 -20.99 -2.22 12.79
C THR A 28 -19.74 -1.40 12.45
N ARG A 29 -19.38 -1.30 11.17
CA ARG A 29 -18.14 -0.71 10.65
C ARG A 29 -16.88 -1.45 11.12
N ASP A 30 -16.98 -2.75 11.31
CA ASP A 30 -15.91 -3.60 11.81
C ASP A 30 -15.40 -4.56 10.75
N ILE A 31 -14.10 -4.87 10.82
CA ILE A 31 -13.55 -6.05 10.16
C ILE A 31 -13.82 -7.27 11.05
N ILE A 32 -14.74 -8.12 10.63
CA ILE A 32 -15.17 -9.29 11.42
C ILE A 32 -14.08 -10.35 11.48
N SER A 33 -13.40 -10.57 10.34
CA SER A 33 -12.31 -11.54 10.22
C SER A 33 -11.38 -11.12 9.08
N GLU A 34 -10.09 -11.37 9.25
CA GLU A 34 -9.07 -11.03 8.28
C GLU A 34 -7.98 -12.11 8.26
N GLN A 35 -7.61 -12.56 7.07
CA GLN A 35 -6.53 -13.51 6.85
C GLN A 35 -5.56 -12.99 5.81
N LEU A 36 -4.27 -13.10 6.09
CA LEU A 36 -3.19 -12.68 5.21
C LEU A 36 -2.16 -13.79 5.06
N TYR A 37 -1.78 -14.09 3.83
CA TYR A 37 -0.67 -14.95 3.50
C TYR A 37 0.31 -14.21 2.62
N SER A 38 1.56 -14.02 3.08
CA SER A 38 2.63 -13.39 2.30
C SER A 38 3.55 -14.42 1.66
N GLN A 39 3.94 -14.15 0.44
CA GLN A 39 4.88 -14.95 -0.34
C GLN A 39 6.31 -14.41 -0.26
N ALA A 40 6.56 -13.37 0.54
CA ALA A 40 7.84 -12.67 0.61
C ALA A 40 9.04 -13.62 0.82
N SER A 41 8.90 -14.65 1.66
CA SER A 41 9.95 -15.67 1.88
C SER A 41 10.29 -16.47 0.63
N LYS A 42 9.32 -16.75 -0.23
CA LYS A 42 9.53 -17.49 -1.50
C LYS A 42 10.23 -16.60 -2.54
N HIS A 43 9.86 -15.34 -2.56
CA HIS A 43 10.44 -14.38 -3.50
C HIS A 43 11.82 -13.88 -3.08
N ALA A 44 12.19 -14.06 -1.80
CA ALA A 44 13.50 -13.68 -1.28
C ALA A 44 14.66 -14.37 -2.03
N GLU A 45 14.49 -15.62 -2.43
CA GLU A 45 15.49 -16.38 -3.21
C GLU A 45 15.78 -15.75 -4.59
N TYR A 46 14.80 -15.02 -5.13
CA TYR A 46 14.90 -14.34 -6.44
C TYR A 46 15.28 -12.87 -6.32
N GLY A 47 15.30 -12.34 -5.09
CA GLY A 47 15.58 -10.92 -4.83
C GLY A 47 14.46 -9.97 -5.27
N GLY A 48 13.22 -10.46 -5.40
CA GLY A 48 12.04 -9.71 -5.78
C GLY A 48 10.91 -10.61 -6.30
N VAL A 49 9.73 -10.04 -6.52
CA VAL A 49 8.53 -10.79 -6.91
C VAL A 49 8.67 -11.40 -8.31
N VAL A 50 8.41 -12.71 -8.42
CA VAL A 50 8.33 -13.44 -9.69
C VAL A 50 6.85 -13.69 -10.01
N PRO A 51 6.28 -13.03 -11.04
CA PRO A 51 4.83 -13.04 -11.31
C PRO A 51 4.22 -14.43 -11.50
N GLU A 52 4.94 -15.34 -12.13
CA GLU A 52 4.47 -16.71 -12.35
C GLU A 52 4.39 -17.51 -11.05
N ILE A 53 5.37 -17.36 -10.18
CA ILE A 53 5.38 -18.01 -8.85
C ILE A 53 4.24 -17.42 -8.01
N ALA A 54 4.08 -16.09 -8.01
CA ALA A 54 3.00 -15.42 -7.31
C ALA A 54 1.63 -15.95 -7.74
N SER A 55 1.39 -16.04 -9.06
CA SER A 55 0.13 -16.56 -9.60
C SER A 55 -0.19 -17.97 -9.11
N ARG A 56 0.78 -18.88 -9.20
CA ARG A 56 0.60 -20.28 -8.76
C ARG A 56 0.33 -20.40 -7.27
N ASP A 57 0.93 -19.53 -6.47
CA ASP A 57 0.75 -19.57 -5.02
C ASP A 57 -0.61 -18.99 -4.62
N HIS A 58 -1.06 -17.88 -5.23
CA HIS A 58 -2.43 -17.39 -5.05
C HIS A 58 -3.48 -18.46 -5.36
N LEU A 59 -3.32 -19.19 -6.46
CA LEU A 59 -4.24 -20.26 -6.85
C LEU A 59 -4.36 -21.34 -5.77
N LYS A 60 -3.26 -21.65 -5.07
CA LYS A 60 -3.22 -22.66 -4.00
C LYS A 60 -3.79 -22.13 -2.69
N LYS A 61 -3.58 -20.84 -2.39
CA LYS A 61 -3.84 -20.27 -1.06
C LYS A 61 -5.20 -19.59 -0.93
N LEU A 62 -5.73 -19.03 -2.01
CA LEU A 62 -6.91 -18.16 -1.93
C LEU A 62 -8.16 -18.88 -1.38
N ILE A 63 -8.52 -20.05 -1.91
CA ILE A 63 -9.72 -20.79 -1.43
C ILE A 63 -9.57 -21.26 0.02
N PRO A 64 -8.43 -21.84 0.47
CA PRO A 64 -8.22 -22.12 1.88
C PRO A 64 -8.36 -20.90 2.79
N LEU A 65 -7.82 -19.73 2.38
CA LEU A 65 -7.93 -18.48 3.13
C LEU A 65 -9.39 -18.00 3.23
N ILE A 66 -10.13 -18.03 2.13
CA ILE A 66 -11.56 -17.67 2.13
C ILE A 66 -12.34 -18.54 3.12
N ARG A 67 -12.11 -19.86 3.09
CA ARG A 67 -12.77 -20.79 4.03
C ARG A 67 -12.42 -20.49 5.49
N LEU A 68 -11.15 -20.19 5.76
CA LEU A 68 -10.70 -19.84 7.10
C LEU A 68 -11.33 -18.53 7.58
N THR A 69 -11.32 -17.49 6.75
CA THR A 69 -11.91 -16.18 7.06
C THR A 69 -13.40 -16.29 7.38
N VAL A 70 -14.18 -17.04 6.57
CA VAL A 70 -15.60 -17.25 6.79
C VAL A 70 -15.85 -18.04 8.09
N LYS A 71 -15.03 -19.08 8.35
CA LYS A 71 -15.12 -19.88 9.57
C LYS A 71 -14.83 -19.06 10.82
N GLU A 72 -13.78 -18.28 10.83
CA GLU A 72 -13.39 -17.44 11.98
C GLU A 72 -14.40 -16.31 12.23
N ALA A 73 -15.05 -15.82 11.18
CA ALA A 73 -16.18 -14.88 11.31
C ALA A 73 -17.43 -15.52 11.94
N GLY A 74 -17.46 -16.83 12.12
CA GLY A 74 -18.67 -17.55 12.58
C GLY A 74 -19.82 -17.53 11.57
N LEU A 75 -19.51 -17.33 10.28
CA LEU A 75 -20.48 -17.15 9.21
C LEU A 75 -20.50 -18.36 8.26
N ASN A 76 -21.55 -18.41 7.43
CA ASN A 76 -21.57 -19.20 6.22
C ASN A 76 -21.28 -18.31 5.00
N LEU A 77 -20.75 -18.90 3.93
CA LEU A 77 -20.49 -18.13 2.71
C LEU A 77 -21.76 -17.48 2.13
N ARG A 78 -22.94 -18.04 2.41
CA ARG A 78 -24.26 -17.50 2.01
C ARG A 78 -24.65 -16.22 2.75
N ASP A 79 -24.03 -15.96 3.91
CA ASP A 79 -24.26 -14.74 4.69
C ASP A 79 -23.52 -13.52 4.12
N ILE A 80 -22.63 -13.74 3.16
CA ILE A 80 -21.95 -12.69 2.40
C ILE A 80 -22.93 -12.06 1.42
N GLU A 81 -23.00 -10.73 1.41
CA GLU A 81 -23.98 -9.98 0.60
C GLU A 81 -23.34 -9.31 -0.62
N GLY A 82 -22.01 -9.17 -0.63
CA GLY A 82 -21.26 -8.65 -1.77
C GLY A 82 -19.80 -9.07 -1.74
N ILE A 83 -19.18 -9.16 -2.91
CA ILE A 83 -17.78 -9.53 -3.06
C ILE A 83 -17.01 -8.38 -3.72
N ALA A 84 -15.96 -7.92 -3.06
CA ALA A 84 -15.01 -6.97 -3.60
C ALA A 84 -13.69 -7.67 -3.90
N TYR A 85 -13.05 -7.33 -5.00
CA TYR A 85 -11.76 -7.90 -5.38
C TYR A 85 -10.88 -6.85 -6.02
N THR A 86 -9.58 -6.99 -5.90
CA THR A 86 -8.64 -6.08 -6.57
C THR A 86 -8.67 -6.32 -8.08
N SER A 87 -9.11 -5.29 -8.82
CA SER A 87 -9.15 -5.30 -10.28
C SER A 87 -7.88 -4.73 -10.91
N GLY A 88 -7.12 -3.95 -10.16
CA GLY A 88 -5.87 -3.32 -10.55
C GLY A 88 -5.59 -2.02 -9.77
N PRO A 89 -4.40 -1.41 -9.99
CA PRO A 89 -3.26 -1.97 -10.72
C PRO A 89 -2.62 -3.16 -10.00
N GLY A 90 -1.78 -3.93 -10.74
CA GLY A 90 -1.08 -5.09 -10.18
C GLY A 90 -0.60 -6.08 -11.24
N LEU A 91 -0.08 -7.21 -10.79
CA LEU A 91 0.41 -8.27 -11.65
C LEU A 91 -0.76 -9.02 -12.32
N ARG A 92 -0.73 -9.13 -13.66
CA ARG A 92 -1.84 -9.68 -14.46
C ARG A 92 -2.32 -11.05 -13.98
N GLY A 93 -1.42 -12.00 -13.74
CA GLY A 93 -1.77 -13.37 -13.32
C GLY A 93 -2.43 -13.39 -11.94
N PRO A 94 -1.81 -12.82 -10.90
CA PRO A 94 -2.38 -12.63 -9.57
C PRO A 94 -3.76 -11.96 -9.59
N LEU A 95 -3.92 -10.82 -10.26
CA LEU A 95 -5.22 -10.14 -10.41
C LEU A 95 -6.29 -11.05 -11.03
N LEU A 96 -5.92 -11.80 -12.07
CA LEU A 96 -6.86 -12.71 -12.75
C LEU A 96 -7.38 -13.79 -11.80
N ILE A 97 -6.54 -14.33 -10.92
CA ILE A 97 -6.93 -15.38 -9.96
C ILE A 97 -7.92 -14.83 -8.94
N GLY A 98 -7.64 -13.67 -8.35
CA GLY A 98 -8.54 -13.00 -7.41
C GLY A 98 -9.89 -12.68 -8.05
N ALA A 99 -9.86 -12.03 -9.19
CA ALA A 99 -11.05 -11.62 -9.94
C ALA A 99 -11.91 -12.83 -10.38
N SER A 100 -11.29 -13.89 -10.92
CA SER A 100 -12.02 -15.10 -11.33
C SER A 100 -12.67 -15.79 -10.15
N THR A 101 -11.96 -15.91 -9.02
CA THR A 101 -12.48 -16.52 -7.79
C THR A 101 -13.64 -15.70 -7.24
N ALA A 102 -13.49 -14.38 -7.15
CA ALA A 102 -14.53 -13.47 -6.69
C ALA A 102 -15.81 -13.58 -7.53
N LYS A 103 -15.65 -13.52 -8.86
CA LYS A 103 -16.78 -13.66 -9.81
C LYS A 103 -17.46 -15.03 -9.72
N ALA A 104 -16.71 -16.13 -9.58
CA ALA A 104 -17.26 -17.46 -9.43
C ALA A 104 -18.09 -17.59 -8.13
N ILE A 105 -17.60 -17.05 -7.01
CA ILE A 105 -18.33 -17.02 -5.73
C ILE A 105 -19.59 -16.16 -5.87
N ALA A 106 -19.49 -14.96 -6.42
CA ALA A 106 -20.60 -14.05 -6.62
C ALA A 106 -21.71 -14.70 -7.47
N MET A 107 -21.35 -15.37 -8.56
CA MET A 107 -22.25 -16.12 -9.39
C MET A 107 -22.96 -17.25 -8.64
N SER A 108 -22.19 -18.05 -7.89
CA SER A 108 -22.75 -19.21 -7.17
C SER A 108 -23.73 -18.80 -6.06
N LEU A 109 -23.54 -17.62 -5.51
CA LEU A 109 -24.38 -17.06 -4.44
C LEU A 109 -25.49 -16.13 -4.95
N ASN A 110 -25.50 -15.82 -6.24
CA ASN A 110 -26.36 -14.78 -6.82
C ASN A 110 -26.21 -13.41 -6.10
N LYS A 111 -24.97 -12.99 -5.87
CA LYS A 111 -24.61 -11.75 -5.17
C LYS A 111 -23.83 -10.81 -6.09
N PRO A 112 -23.87 -9.49 -5.86
CA PRO A 112 -23.08 -8.53 -6.61
C PRO A 112 -21.57 -8.70 -6.34
N SER A 113 -20.75 -8.33 -7.32
CA SER A 113 -19.30 -8.23 -7.14
C SER A 113 -18.74 -6.99 -7.82
N VAL A 114 -17.73 -6.38 -7.21
CA VAL A 114 -17.10 -5.15 -7.70
C VAL A 114 -15.59 -5.27 -7.72
N GLY A 115 -14.97 -4.77 -8.80
CA GLY A 115 -13.53 -4.61 -8.91
C GLY A 115 -13.08 -3.30 -8.31
N ILE A 116 -12.11 -3.35 -7.38
CA ILE A 116 -11.61 -2.20 -6.62
C ILE A 116 -10.24 -1.80 -7.16
N HIS A 117 -10.01 -0.50 -7.17
CA HIS A 117 -8.69 0.07 -7.46
C HIS A 117 -7.79 -0.07 -6.23
N HIS A 118 -6.68 -0.79 -6.38
CA HIS A 118 -5.77 -1.14 -5.30
C HIS A 118 -5.25 0.09 -4.51
N MET A 119 -4.81 1.14 -5.22
CA MET A 119 -4.28 2.34 -4.58
C MET A 119 -5.37 3.15 -3.86
N GLU A 120 -6.60 3.15 -4.37
CA GLU A 120 -7.73 3.74 -3.69
C GLU A 120 -8.06 3.00 -2.38
N ALA A 121 -7.99 1.67 -2.39
CA ALA A 121 -8.20 0.88 -1.19
C ALA A 121 -7.20 1.22 -0.08
N HIS A 122 -5.92 1.41 -0.40
CA HIS A 122 -4.90 1.87 0.54
C HIS A 122 -5.16 3.28 1.10
N LEU A 123 -5.77 4.14 0.31
CA LEU A 123 -6.19 5.47 0.77
C LEU A 123 -7.39 5.36 1.71
N LEU A 124 -8.42 4.64 1.27
CA LEU A 124 -9.70 4.58 1.97
C LEU A 124 -9.64 3.84 3.31
N ILE A 125 -8.75 2.86 3.49
CA ILE A 125 -8.67 2.09 4.74
C ILE A 125 -8.47 2.98 5.98
N ASN A 126 -7.86 4.16 5.81
CA ASN A 126 -7.68 5.12 6.88
C ASN A 126 -9.01 5.75 7.36
N LEU A 127 -10.06 5.73 6.54
CA LEU A 127 -11.40 6.20 6.93
C LEU A 127 -12.11 5.24 7.89
N LEU A 128 -11.57 4.05 8.10
CA LEU A 128 -12.08 3.07 9.05
C LEU A 128 -11.59 3.34 10.48
N GLU A 129 -10.49 4.08 10.64
CA GLU A 129 -9.90 4.36 11.93
C GLU A 129 -10.68 5.46 12.70
N ASP A 130 -10.46 5.55 14.00
CA ASP A 130 -11.04 6.59 14.87
C ASP A 130 -9.91 7.29 15.64
N PRO A 131 -9.70 8.60 15.43
CA PRO A 131 -10.43 9.50 14.53
C PRO A 131 -10.14 9.22 13.05
N ALA A 132 -11.16 9.37 12.19
CA ALA A 132 -11.03 9.25 10.75
C ALA A 132 -10.69 10.59 10.09
N PRO A 133 -9.91 10.62 8.98
CA PRO A 133 -9.75 11.81 8.15
C PRO A 133 -11.06 12.20 7.45
N SER A 134 -11.20 13.45 7.06
CA SER A 134 -12.35 13.97 6.31
C SER A 134 -11.93 14.58 4.98
N PHE A 135 -12.64 14.24 3.89
CA PHE A 135 -12.38 14.86 2.59
C PHE A 135 -12.63 16.38 2.61
N PRO A 136 -11.83 17.19 1.91
CA PRO A 136 -10.63 16.83 1.16
C PRO A 136 -9.38 16.72 2.04
N PHE A 137 -8.49 15.80 1.72
CA PHE A 137 -7.21 15.62 2.39
C PHE A 137 -6.07 15.29 1.40
N LEU A 138 -4.84 15.57 1.81
CA LEU A 138 -3.66 15.12 1.06
C LEU A 138 -3.34 13.68 1.42
N THR A 139 -2.96 12.87 0.43
CA THR A 139 -2.52 11.49 0.67
C THR A 139 -1.11 11.27 0.15
N LEU A 140 -0.26 10.66 0.99
CA LEU A 140 1.04 10.13 0.60
C LEU A 140 0.96 8.59 0.53
N LEU A 141 0.89 8.04 -0.68
CA LEU A 141 0.93 6.60 -0.91
C LEU A 141 2.36 6.17 -1.24
N ILE A 142 2.95 5.36 -0.37
CA ILE A 142 4.35 4.89 -0.47
C ILE A 142 4.43 3.38 -0.30
N SER A 143 4.72 2.67 -1.38
CA SER A 143 4.79 1.21 -1.42
C SER A 143 6.04 0.70 -2.16
N GLY A 144 6.14 -0.60 -2.37
CA GLY A 144 7.19 -1.21 -3.18
C GLY A 144 7.19 -0.74 -4.63
N GLY A 145 6.01 -0.51 -5.21
CA GLY A 145 5.85 -0.13 -6.62
C GLY A 145 5.38 1.31 -6.87
N HIS A 146 4.94 2.04 -5.84
CA HIS A 146 4.33 3.35 -6.00
C HIS A 146 4.85 4.37 -4.99
N CYS A 147 4.98 5.61 -5.46
CA CYS A 147 5.18 6.78 -4.61
C CYS A 147 4.36 7.92 -5.23
N LEU A 148 3.19 8.21 -4.62
CA LEU A 148 2.23 9.18 -5.11
C LEU A 148 1.86 10.17 -4.01
N LEU A 149 1.72 11.44 -4.38
CA LEU A 149 1.13 12.48 -3.57
C LEU A 149 -0.16 12.91 -4.24
N ILE A 150 -1.29 12.79 -3.52
CA ILE A 150 -2.63 12.85 -4.08
C ILE A 150 -3.46 13.86 -3.28
N ASN A 151 -4.13 14.77 -3.95
CA ASN A 151 -5.22 15.55 -3.39
C ASN A 151 -6.52 14.74 -3.55
N ALA A 152 -6.97 14.13 -2.47
CA ALA A 152 -8.22 13.38 -2.42
C ALA A 152 -9.38 14.35 -2.13
N LYS A 153 -10.13 14.72 -3.16
CA LYS A 153 -11.22 15.68 -3.07
C LYS A 153 -12.51 15.09 -2.52
N SER A 154 -12.81 13.88 -2.94
CA SER A 154 -13.93 13.05 -2.49
C SER A 154 -13.68 11.60 -2.90
N LEU A 155 -14.55 10.67 -2.50
CA LEU A 155 -14.53 9.30 -2.97
C LEU A 155 -14.56 9.27 -4.51
N GLY A 156 -13.63 8.53 -5.14
CA GLY A 156 -13.49 8.42 -6.59
C GLY A 156 -12.90 9.65 -7.30
N ASN A 157 -12.67 10.77 -6.61
CA ASN A 157 -12.14 12.00 -7.21
C ASN A 157 -10.76 12.36 -6.66
N TYR A 158 -9.74 12.02 -7.43
CA TYR A 158 -8.33 12.09 -7.02
C TYR A 158 -7.50 12.89 -8.02
N GLU A 159 -6.71 13.84 -7.52
CA GLU A 159 -5.77 14.63 -8.31
C GLU A 159 -4.33 14.27 -7.91
N ILE A 160 -3.54 13.76 -8.85
CA ILE A 160 -2.12 13.48 -8.60
C ILE A 160 -1.36 14.79 -8.55
N VAL A 161 -0.86 15.16 -7.37
CA VAL A 161 -0.08 16.38 -7.12
C VAL A 161 1.41 16.16 -7.41
N GLY A 162 1.89 14.92 -7.19
CA GLY A 162 3.26 14.51 -7.45
C GLY A 162 3.38 12.99 -7.47
N GLN A 163 4.40 12.49 -8.18
CA GLN A 163 4.67 11.06 -8.27
C GLN A 163 6.16 10.80 -8.44
N THR A 164 6.60 9.56 -8.21
CA THR A 164 7.98 9.21 -8.54
C THR A 164 8.18 9.17 -10.06
N LEU A 165 9.33 9.70 -10.50
CA LEU A 165 9.74 9.70 -11.90
C LEU A 165 10.64 8.50 -12.25
N ASP A 166 11.06 7.75 -11.24
CA ASP A 166 11.96 6.60 -11.38
C ASP A 166 11.62 5.51 -10.33
N ASP A 167 12.56 5.12 -9.46
CA ASP A 167 12.32 4.11 -8.44
C ASP A 167 11.24 4.58 -7.44
N ALA A 168 10.33 3.67 -7.04
CA ALA A 168 9.47 3.89 -5.88
C ALA A 168 10.29 3.84 -4.58
N VAL A 169 9.74 4.40 -3.49
CA VAL A 169 10.42 4.42 -2.18
C VAL A 169 10.78 3.01 -1.72
N GLY A 170 9.82 2.09 -1.72
CA GLY A 170 10.05 0.71 -1.28
C GLY A 170 11.06 -0.03 -2.17
N GLU A 171 11.00 0.18 -3.49
CA GLU A 171 11.99 -0.35 -4.42
C GLU A 171 13.40 0.18 -4.12
N ALA A 172 13.54 1.45 -3.74
CA ALA A 172 14.82 2.02 -3.32
C ALA A 172 15.34 1.37 -2.03
N PHE A 173 14.47 1.09 -1.05
CA PHE A 173 14.81 0.32 0.15
C PHE A 173 15.30 -1.09 -0.20
N ASP A 174 14.60 -1.80 -1.08
CA ASP A 174 14.99 -3.16 -1.50
C ASP A 174 16.35 -3.17 -2.20
N LYS A 175 16.58 -2.21 -3.10
CA LYS A 175 17.85 -2.06 -3.82
C LYS A 175 19.02 -1.71 -2.89
N VAL A 176 18.79 -0.84 -1.90
CA VAL A 176 19.83 -0.50 -0.90
C VAL A 176 20.08 -1.69 0.04
N ALA A 177 19.06 -2.41 0.46
CA ALA A 177 19.23 -3.63 1.23
C ALA A 177 20.09 -4.66 0.49
N LYS A 178 19.89 -4.80 -0.83
CA LYS A 178 20.74 -5.65 -1.68
C LYS A 178 22.19 -5.19 -1.74
N ILE A 179 22.44 -3.86 -1.82
CA ILE A 179 23.80 -3.29 -1.77
C ILE A 179 24.49 -3.62 -0.44
N LEU A 180 23.75 -3.58 0.68
CA LEU A 180 24.26 -3.86 2.02
C LEU A 180 24.25 -5.35 2.37
N ASP A 181 23.85 -6.24 1.44
CA ASP A 181 23.73 -7.68 1.63
C ASP A 181 22.79 -8.10 2.78
N LEU A 182 21.63 -7.42 2.87
CA LEU A 182 20.62 -7.68 3.89
C LEU A 182 19.52 -8.64 3.42
N GLY A 183 19.39 -8.84 2.10
CA GLY A 183 18.35 -9.68 1.48
C GLY A 183 17.00 -8.96 1.35
N TYR A 184 15.96 -9.72 1.00
CA TYR A 184 14.59 -9.25 0.69
C TYR A 184 13.58 -9.75 1.74
N PRO A 185 12.50 -8.99 2.06
CA PRO A 185 12.25 -7.59 1.69
C PRO A 185 13.19 -6.63 2.41
N GLY A 186 13.60 -5.55 1.72
CA GLY A 186 14.64 -4.64 2.19
C GLY A 186 14.17 -3.64 3.23
N GLY A 187 12.94 -3.12 3.12
CA GLY A 187 12.42 -2.08 4.01
C GLY A 187 12.58 -2.39 5.49
N PRO A 188 12.02 -3.49 6.02
CA PRO A 188 12.15 -3.87 7.43
C PRO A 188 13.60 -4.12 7.87
N LYS A 189 14.45 -4.62 6.98
CA LYS A 189 15.86 -4.92 7.27
C LYS A 189 16.71 -3.66 7.36
N ILE A 190 16.48 -2.69 6.47
CA ILE A 190 17.10 -1.35 6.55
C ILE A 190 16.65 -0.65 7.83
N GLU A 191 15.35 -0.65 8.15
CA GLU A 191 14.82 -0.04 9.38
C GLU A 191 15.45 -0.66 10.63
N ALA A 192 15.55 -1.99 10.69
CA ALA A 192 16.14 -2.67 11.83
C ALA A 192 17.63 -2.33 12.01
N LEU A 193 18.39 -2.30 10.91
CA LEU A 193 19.83 -1.99 10.93
C LEU A 193 20.08 -0.51 11.27
N ALA A 194 19.29 0.40 10.68
CA ALA A 194 19.39 1.85 10.86
C ALA A 194 19.25 2.30 12.32
N LYS A 195 18.58 1.52 13.18
CA LYS A 195 18.45 1.82 14.62
C LYS A 195 19.79 1.93 15.35
N ASN A 196 20.81 1.26 14.84
CA ASN A 196 22.15 1.21 15.44
C ASN A 196 23.15 2.13 14.72
N GLY A 197 22.71 2.92 13.72
CA GLY A 197 23.55 3.80 12.91
C GLY A 197 23.29 5.28 13.18
N ASP A 198 24.26 6.09 12.77
CA ASP A 198 24.14 7.55 12.78
C ASP A 198 23.51 8.04 11.45
N PRO A 199 22.32 8.71 11.49
CA PRO A 199 21.66 9.24 10.29
C PRO A 199 22.44 10.37 9.59
N ASN A 200 23.47 10.93 10.24
CA ASN A 200 24.31 12.00 9.72
C ASN A 200 25.71 11.54 9.30
N ALA A 201 26.04 10.26 9.44
CA ALA A 201 27.37 9.72 9.11
C ALA A 201 27.73 9.89 7.62
N PHE A 202 26.73 9.83 6.72
CA PHE A 202 26.93 10.01 5.28
C PHE A 202 26.05 11.14 4.74
N ASN A 203 26.68 12.09 4.05
CA ASN A 203 25.95 13.18 3.40
C ASN A 203 25.32 12.73 2.08
N LEU A 204 24.21 12.01 2.16
CA LEU A 204 23.46 11.52 1.01
C LEU A 204 22.55 12.62 0.43
N PRO A 205 22.32 12.64 -0.89
CA PRO A 205 21.47 13.66 -1.52
C PRO A 205 19.99 13.52 -1.09
N ARG A 206 19.26 14.66 -1.15
CA ARG A 206 17.79 14.74 -1.05
C ARG A 206 17.27 15.14 -2.44
N PRO A 207 17.00 14.17 -3.32
CA PRO A 207 16.72 14.45 -4.71
C PRO A 207 15.48 15.32 -4.92
N MET A 208 15.51 16.19 -5.93
CA MET A 208 14.39 17.01 -6.37
C MET A 208 13.79 18.00 -5.35
N THR A 209 14.35 18.12 -4.15
CA THR A 209 13.82 19.01 -3.10
C THR A 209 13.90 20.49 -3.45
N THR A 210 14.80 20.88 -4.35
CA THR A 210 14.93 22.25 -4.89
C THR A 210 13.99 22.58 -6.04
N LYS A 211 13.31 21.57 -6.63
CA LYS A 211 12.36 21.77 -7.72
C LYS A 211 11.00 22.21 -7.18
N LYS A 212 10.33 23.12 -7.89
CA LYS A 212 9.00 23.65 -7.52
C LYS A 212 7.84 22.64 -7.69
N ASN A 213 8.07 21.48 -8.33
CA ASN A 213 7.08 20.41 -8.42
C ASN A 213 7.13 19.50 -7.19
N HIS A 214 6.12 18.63 -7.03
CA HIS A 214 6.04 17.68 -5.92
C HIS A 214 6.41 16.25 -6.32
N ASP A 215 7.04 16.07 -7.48
CA ASP A 215 7.53 14.77 -7.92
C ASP A 215 8.73 14.30 -7.09
N PHE A 216 8.90 12.99 -7.04
CA PHE A 216 9.97 12.31 -6.32
C PHE A 216 10.96 11.67 -7.29
N SER A 217 12.15 11.35 -6.79
CA SER A 217 13.15 10.53 -7.47
C SER A 217 14.03 9.86 -6.41
N PHE A 218 14.21 8.56 -6.49
CA PHE A 218 14.99 7.80 -5.52
C PHE A 218 16.14 6.99 -6.16
N SER A 219 16.18 6.87 -7.49
CA SER A 219 17.25 6.13 -8.19
C SER A 219 18.63 6.77 -7.97
N GLY A 220 18.69 8.10 -7.93
CA GLY A 220 19.92 8.85 -7.63
C GLY A 220 20.41 8.62 -6.19
N LEU A 221 19.51 8.54 -5.23
CA LEU A 221 19.83 8.28 -3.83
C LEU A 221 20.43 6.87 -3.64
N LYS A 222 19.80 5.84 -4.23
CA LYS A 222 20.35 4.48 -4.26
C LYS A 222 21.77 4.45 -4.85
N THR A 223 21.96 5.16 -5.95
CA THR A 223 23.27 5.23 -6.63
C THR A 223 24.32 5.91 -5.74
N ALA A 224 23.94 6.94 -5.00
CA ALA A 224 24.83 7.60 -4.04
C ALA A 224 25.27 6.62 -2.94
N VAL A 225 24.34 5.84 -2.35
CA VAL A 225 24.66 4.79 -1.37
C VAL A 225 25.66 3.78 -1.95
N PHE A 226 25.45 3.34 -3.19
CA PHE A 226 26.35 2.39 -3.84
C PHE A 226 27.76 2.95 -3.99
N TYR A 227 27.93 4.22 -4.37
CA TYR A 227 29.26 4.82 -4.48
C TYR A 227 29.92 5.05 -3.13
N GLU A 228 29.18 5.48 -2.09
CA GLU A 228 29.73 5.57 -0.74
C GLU A 228 30.20 4.21 -0.23
N PHE A 229 29.36 3.17 -0.40
CA PHE A 229 29.70 1.79 -0.04
C PHE A 229 30.98 1.31 -0.75
N LYS A 230 31.15 1.63 -2.04
CA LYS A 230 32.35 1.22 -2.81
C LYS A 230 33.65 1.95 -2.42
N LYS A 231 33.56 3.15 -1.86
CA LYS A 231 34.77 3.91 -1.40
C LYS A 231 35.39 3.31 -0.15
N ILE A 232 34.64 2.46 0.58
CA ILE A 232 35.05 1.93 1.87
C ILE A 232 35.84 0.64 1.68
N ASN A 233 37.13 0.67 2.04
CA ASN A 233 38.03 -0.50 1.89
C ASN A 233 37.70 -1.64 2.87
N LYS A 234 37.11 -1.36 4.05
CA LYS A 234 36.85 -2.35 5.08
C LYS A 234 35.46 -2.10 5.69
N ILE A 235 34.49 -2.83 5.18
CA ILE A 235 33.10 -2.73 5.62
C ILE A 235 32.92 -3.55 6.88
N ASN A 236 32.25 -2.94 7.87
CA ASN A 236 31.82 -3.60 9.12
C ASN A 236 30.35 -3.28 9.39
N ASP A 237 29.78 -3.87 10.42
CA ASP A 237 28.36 -3.71 10.77
C ASP A 237 28.01 -2.28 11.18
N VAL A 238 28.92 -1.53 11.78
CA VAL A 238 28.70 -0.10 12.13
C VAL A 238 28.54 0.73 10.87
N ILE A 239 29.41 0.57 9.88
CA ILE A 239 29.35 1.29 8.61
C ILE A 239 28.05 0.95 7.85
N LYS A 240 27.66 -0.33 7.84
CA LYS A 240 26.38 -0.73 7.22
C LYS A 240 25.20 -0.09 7.94
N ALA A 241 25.22 -0.02 9.27
CA ALA A 241 24.19 0.64 10.07
C ALA A 241 24.11 2.15 9.79
N ASP A 242 25.25 2.83 9.70
CA ASP A 242 25.35 4.25 9.39
C ASP A 242 24.83 4.56 7.97
N LEU A 243 25.17 3.72 6.99
CA LEU A 243 24.65 3.86 5.61
C LEU A 243 23.13 3.65 5.57
N ALA A 244 22.63 2.65 6.29
CA ALA A 244 21.19 2.39 6.39
C ALA A 244 20.46 3.54 7.06
N ALA A 245 21.00 4.10 8.16
CA ALA A 245 20.43 5.24 8.89
C ALA A 245 20.45 6.51 8.05
N SER A 246 21.59 6.82 7.39
CA SER A 246 21.71 7.99 6.52
C SER A 246 20.80 7.90 5.29
N PHE A 247 20.63 6.70 4.69
CA PHE A 247 19.71 6.47 3.60
C PHE A 247 18.26 6.69 4.03
N GLN A 248 17.84 6.07 5.14
CA GLN A 248 16.49 6.22 5.69
C GLN A 248 16.18 7.68 6.03
N ALA A 249 17.14 8.40 6.61
CA ALA A 249 17.00 9.83 6.89
C ALA A 249 16.82 10.66 5.61
N ALA A 250 17.62 10.40 4.57
CA ALA A 250 17.50 11.10 3.30
C ALA A 250 16.15 10.88 2.62
N VAL A 251 15.59 9.65 2.70
CA VAL A 251 14.24 9.36 2.22
C VAL A 251 13.20 10.14 3.02
N ALA A 252 13.26 10.07 4.36
CA ALA A 252 12.30 10.74 5.23
C ALA A 252 12.31 12.26 5.06
N ASP A 253 13.50 12.87 4.94
CA ASP A 253 13.65 14.29 4.66
C ASP A 253 13.03 14.68 3.32
N THR A 254 13.26 13.88 2.27
CA THR A 254 12.70 14.12 0.94
C THR A 254 11.17 14.06 0.96
N LEU A 255 10.59 13.05 1.63
CA LEU A 255 9.15 12.92 1.78
C LEU A 255 8.56 14.10 2.55
N LEU A 256 9.16 14.46 3.71
CA LEU A 256 8.71 15.58 4.52
C LEU A 256 8.69 16.90 3.74
N MET A 257 9.78 17.22 3.03
CA MET A 257 9.88 18.49 2.28
C MET A 257 8.82 18.56 1.17
N LYS A 258 8.57 17.47 0.45
CA LYS A 258 7.58 17.43 -0.63
C LYS A 258 6.15 17.50 -0.08
N VAL A 259 5.85 16.78 0.99
CA VAL A 259 4.54 16.82 1.64
C VAL A 259 4.25 18.20 2.22
N SER A 260 5.19 18.80 2.97
CA SER A 260 5.05 20.15 3.52
C SER A 260 4.73 21.17 2.42
N SER A 261 5.53 21.18 1.35
CA SER A 261 5.31 22.06 0.21
C SER A 261 3.95 21.84 -0.48
N ALA A 262 3.48 20.60 -0.58
CA ALA A 262 2.18 20.30 -1.17
C ALA A 262 1.03 20.73 -0.26
N MET A 263 1.14 20.52 1.06
CA MET A 263 0.15 20.99 2.03
C MET A 263 0.03 22.53 2.04
N GLU A 264 1.15 23.24 1.95
CA GLU A 264 1.17 24.69 1.83
C GLU A 264 0.47 25.16 0.55
N LYS A 265 0.76 24.52 -0.59
CA LYS A 265 0.18 24.88 -1.90
C LYS A 265 -1.30 24.58 -1.99
N THR A 266 -1.76 23.46 -1.42
CA THR A 266 -3.17 23.03 -1.47
C THR A 266 -4.02 23.66 -0.37
N GLY A 267 -3.41 24.17 0.70
CA GLY A 267 -4.11 24.66 1.89
C GLY A 267 -4.73 23.55 2.76
N LEU A 268 -4.44 22.27 2.46
CA LEU A 268 -4.98 21.14 3.20
C LEU A 268 -4.26 20.95 4.53
N ASN A 269 -5.01 20.62 5.58
CA ASN A 269 -4.50 20.43 6.94
C ASN A 269 -4.41 18.96 7.36
N GLU A 270 -5.06 18.07 6.62
CA GLU A 270 -5.07 16.63 6.88
C GLU A 270 -4.18 15.89 5.89
N LEU A 271 -3.33 15.01 6.41
CA LEU A 271 -2.45 14.14 5.65
C LEU A 271 -2.78 12.68 5.98
N VAL A 272 -3.14 11.91 4.96
CA VAL A 272 -3.31 10.46 5.05
C VAL A 272 -2.09 9.78 4.46
N ILE A 273 -1.56 8.75 5.15
CA ILE A 273 -0.40 8.01 4.67
C ILE A 273 -0.79 6.54 4.51
N GLY A 274 -0.46 5.94 3.36
CA GLY A 274 -0.79 4.56 3.03
C GLY A 274 0.34 3.83 2.31
N GLY A 275 0.17 2.51 2.17
CA GLY A 275 1.14 1.62 1.54
C GLY A 275 2.20 1.07 2.49
N GLY A 276 2.90 0.00 2.07
CA GLY A 276 3.81 -0.77 2.93
C GLY A 276 4.92 0.03 3.60
N VAL A 277 5.47 1.06 2.94
CA VAL A 277 6.52 1.93 3.51
C VAL A 277 5.98 2.80 4.65
N ALA A 278 4.66 3.03 4.70
CA ALA A 278 4.01 3.73 5.82
C ALA A 278 4.15 2.98 7.16
N SER A 279 4.57 1.72 7.18
CA SER A 279 4.91 0.97 8.39
C SER A 279 6.23 1.40 9.04
N ASN A 280 7.13 2.07 8.31
CA ASN A 280 8.45 2.48 8.79
C ASN A 280 8.31 3.54 9.90
N LYS A 281 8.75 3.21 11.11
CA LYS A 281 8.58 4.05 12.30
C LYS A 281 9.35 5.35 12.21
N TYR A 282 10.58 5.33 11.68
CA TYR A 282 11.40 6.53 11.53
C TYR A 282 10.74 7.55 10.59
N ILE A 283 10.17 7.08 9.47
CA ILE A 283 9.44 7.94 8.52
C ILE A 283 8.19 8.52 9.20
N ARG A 284 7.42 7.71 9.95
CA ARG A 284 6.26 8.18 10.71
C ARG A 284 6.63 9.29 11.69
N GLU A 285 7.63 9.04 12.53
CA GLU A 285 8.11 10.00 13.53
C GLU A 285 8.59 11.30 12.89
N LYS A 286 9.36 11.20 11.80
CA LYS A 286 9.87 12.35 11.06
C LYS A 286 8.76 13.21 10.49
N LEU A 287 7.71 12.59 9.93
CA LEU A 287 6.55 13.31 9.38
C LEU A 287 5.72 13.97 10.50
N VAL A 288 5.49 13.26 11.61
CA VAL A 288 4.74 13.82 12.77
C VAL A 288 5.46 15.03 13.34
N ILE A 289 6.77 14.95 13.57
CA ILE A 289 7.55 16.06 14.12
C ILE A 289 7.63 17.22 13.11
N GLY A 290 7.89 16.92 11.85
CA GLY A 290 8.12 17.96 10.82
C GLY A 290 6.85 18.65 10.32
N LEU A 291 5.67 18.10 10.61
CA LEU A 291 4.35 18.65 10.24
C LEU A 291 3.54 19.03 11.47
N GLU A 292 4.21 19.52 12.53
CA GLU A 292 3.54 19.99 13.75
C GLU A 292 2.40 20.97 13.43
N GLY A 293 1.24 20.79 14.09
CA GLY A 293 0.01 21.56 13.85
C GLY A 293 -0.86 21.05 12.68
N ARG A 294 -0.47 19.95 12.01
CA ARG A 294 -1.28 19.25 11.00
C ARG A 294 -1.84 17.96 11.57
N SER A 295 -2.97 17.51 11.05
CA SER A 295 -3.55 16.19 11.38
C SER A 295 -2.97 15.12 10.46
N ILE A 296 -2.32 14.10 11.03
CA ILE A 296 -1.68 13.03 10.26
C ILE A 296 -2.32 11.70 10.63
N PHE A 297 -2.79 10.98 9.62
CA PHE A 297 -3.48 9.70 9.75
C PHE A 297 -2.64 8.57 9.14
N PHE A 298 -2.38 7.57 9.94
CA PHE A 298 -1.68 6.36 9.53
C PHE A 298 -2.59 5.15 9.78
N PRO A 299 -2.63 4.19 8.88
CA PRO A 299 -3.30 2.93 9.20
C PRO A 299 -2.49 2.19 10.28
N PRO A 300 -3.11 1.29 11.05
CA PRO A 300 -2.40 0.35 11.91
C PRO A 300 -1.30 -0.39 11.11
N ILE A 301 -0.19 -0.72 11.76
CA ILE A 301 0.98 -1.29 11.05
C ILE A 301 0.61 -2.53 10.24
N HIS A 302 -0.27 -3.40 10.78
CA HIS A 302 -0.73 -4.62 10.10
C HIS A 302 -1.61 -4.35 8.86
N ARG A 303 -2.13 -3.13 8.69
CA ARG A 303 -2.94 -2.69 7.53
C ARG A 303 -2.17 -1.78 6.56
N CYS A 304 -0.88 -1.52 6.82
CA CYS A 304 -0.07 -0.75 5.88
C CYS A 304 0.24 -1.52 4.60
N THR A 305 0.47 -2.82 4.70
CA THR A 305 0.71 -3.71 3.54
C THR A 305 -0.60 -4.14 2.89
N ASP A 306 -0.49 -4.77 1.73
CA ASP A 306 -1.63 -5.32 0.99
C ASP A 306 -2.43 -6.28 1.87
N ASN A 307 -3.75 -6.08 1.94
CA ASN A 307 -4.62 -6.85 2.82
C ASN A 307 -6.07 -6.92 2.29
N GLY A 308 -6.83 -7.90 2.77
CA GLY A 308 -8.23 -8.09 2.37
C GLY A 308 -9.18 -7.02 2.93
N ALA A 309 -8.85 -6.44 4.10
CA ALA A 309 -9.71 -5.48 4.77
C ALA A 309 -9.88 -4.19 3.96
N MET A 310 -8.78 -3.67 3.35
CA MET A 310 -8.85 -2.47 2.52
C MET A 310 -9.76 -2.67 1.30
N ILE A 311 -9.78 -3.89 0.73
CA ILE A 311 -10.62 -4.21 -0.43
C ILE A 311 -12.08 -4.40 -0.01
N ALA A 312 -12.34 -5.08 1.11
CA ALA A 312 -13.69 -5.22 1.65
C ALA A 312 -14.31 -3.87 1.99
N TYR A 313 -13.53 -3.01 2.67
CA TYR A 313 -13.96 -1.67 3.06
C TYR A 313 -14.23 -0.78 1.83
N ALA A 314 -13.27 -0.67 0.91
CA ALA A 314 -13.46 0.09 -0.33
C ALA A 314 -14.67 -0.43 -1.15
N GLY A 315 -14.83 -1.75 -1.23
CA GLY A 315 -15.96 -2.38 -1.91
C GLY A 315 -17.32 -1.99 -1.34
N SER A 316 -17.42 -1.75 -0.04
CA SER A 316 -18.68 -1.37 0.61
C SER A 316 -19.27 -0.05 0.08
N PHE A 317 -18.44 0.85 -0.44
CA PHE A 317 -18.90 2.10 -1.05
C PHE A 317 -19.53 1.88 -2.43
N TYR A 318 -18.99 0.93 -3.20
CA TYR A 318 -19.37 0.73 -4.60
C TYR A 318 -20.41 -0.36 -4.83
N LEU A 319 -20.51 -1.37 -3.94
CA LEU A 319 -21.44 -2.51 -4.13
C LEU A 319 -22.91 -2.14 -4.18
N LYS A 320 -23.31 -0.99 -3.63
CA LYS A 320 -24.71 -0.55 -3.58
C LYS A 320 -25.36 -0.33 -4.94
N ASP A 321 -24.56 0.09 -5.91
CA ASP A 321 -25.03 0.51 -7.23
C ASP A 321 -24.67 -0.49 -8.35
N VAL A 322 -24.00 -1.60 -7.98
CA VAL A 322 -23.54 -2.59 -8.96
C VAL A 322 -24.63 -3.54 -9.36
N LYS A 323 -24.96 -3.56 -10.65
CA LYS A 323 -25.72 -4.66 -11.25
C LYS A 323 -24.80 -5.88 -11.40
N GLN A 324 -25.39 -7.07 -11.23
CA GLN A 324 -24.66 -8.31 -11.43
C GLN A 324 -24.08 -8.35 -12.85
N ASP A 325 -22.76 -8.28 -12.94
CA ASP A 325 -22.01 -8.38 -14.20
C ASP A 325 -20.99 -9.51 -14.11
N MET A 326 -21.00 -10.38 -15.10
CA MET A 326 -20.10 -11.53 -15.19
C MET A 326 -18.82 -11.23 -15.99
N THR A 327 -18.71 -10.03 -16.55
CA THR A 327 -17.51 -9.62 -17.29
C THR A 327 -16.30 -9.62 -16.35
N LEU A 328 -15.26 -10.34 -16.74
CA LEU A 328 -14.00 -10.35 -16.05
C LEU A 328 -13.13 -9.20 -16.57
N ASN A 329 -13.08 -8.12 -15.80
CA ASN A 329 -12.29 -6.94 -16.17
C ASN A 329 -11.18 -6.73 -15.14
N ILE A 330 -9.93 -6.96 -15.55
CA ILE A 330 -8.74 -6.63 -14.78
C ILE A 330 -7.94 -5.55 -15.51
N LYS A 331 -7.36 -4.62 -14.74
CA LYS A 331 -6.58 -3.50 -15.26
C LYS A 331 -5.18 -3.50 -14.62
N PRO A 332 -4.22 -4.30 -15.12
CA PRO A 332 -2.87 -4.39 -14.58
C PRO A 332 -2.15 -3.04 -14.50
N ARG A 333 -2.49 -2.15 -15.43
CA ARG A 333 -2.11 -0.74 -15.42
C ARG A 333 -3.40 0.07 -15.35
N TRP A 334 -3.63 0.72 -14.23
CA TRP A 334 -4.82 1.53 -13.99
C TRP A 334 -4.39 2.78 -13.24
N PRO A 335 -4.28 3.92 -13.94
CA PRO A 335 -4.01 5.20 -13.28
C PRO A 335 -5.14 5.56 -12.31
N LEU A 336 -4.79 6.11 -11.15
CA LEU A 336 -5.79 6.52 -10.15
C LEU A 336 -6.70 7.64 -10.68
N SER A 337 -6.19 8.47 -11.58
CA SER A 337 -6.95 9.53 -12.26
C SER A 337 -8.13 9.02 -13.07
N ASP A 338 -8.07 7.78 -13.56
CA ASP A 338 -9.14 7.20 -14.38
C ASP A 338 -10.41 6.88 -13.56
N LEU A 339 -10.35 7.00 -12.24
CA LEU A 339 -11.54 6.90 -11.37
C LEU A 339 -12.42 8.16 -11.44
N ASN A 340 -11.85 9.30 -11.85
CA ASN A 340 -12.58 10.57 -11.93
C ASN A 340 -13.64 10.58 -13.05
N ASP A 341 -13.56 9.66 -13.99
CA ASP A 341 -14.38 9.58 -15.20
C ASP A 341 -15.54 8.56 -15.07
N GLY A 342 -15.78 8.01 -13.86
CA GLY A 342 -16.74 6.94 -13.58
C GLY A 342 -18.04 7.37 -12.91
#